data_679b581b37a567f479c07b2f24d46376
#
_entry.id   679b581b37a567f479c07b2f24d46376
#
_cell.length_a   1.000
_cell.length_b   1.000
_cell.length_c   1.000
_cell.angle_alpha   90.00
_cell.angle_beta   90.00
_cell.angle_gamma   90.00
#
_symmetry.space_group_name_H-M   'P 1'
#
loop_
_entity.id
_entity.type
_entity.pdbx_description
1 polymer ?
#
loop_
_entity_poly.entity_id
_entity_poly.type
_entity_poly.pdbx_seq_one_letter_code
_entity_poly.pdbx_strand_id
1 'polypeptide(L)'
;MSRIDRKYWFHISKLNLILEQIAPEYFILEIDGKRLMDYQTTYFDTKENSMYLKHHNGKTNRHKIRHRTYVSTGSSFLEVKLKTNKKVTVKNRVEIASENKNFMPAEINFIKKQTPYQVENLVPVLNNKFKRLTLIHREMLDRCTIDISPVFWNEKSEVNINDLAIFELKRGNSLKASPIVGILRDLKIRQRGMSKYCTGRAILESDLKHNAFNGRLRFLRREIIN
;
A
#
# COMPACT_ATOMS: atom_id res chain seq x y z
N MET A 1 -7.32 12.98 -15.15
CA MET A 1 -8.55 12.65 -14.41
C MET A 1 -8.26 12.67 -12.91
N SER A 2 -9.00 13.43 -12.12
CA SER A 2 -8.90 13.38 -10.66
C SER A 2 -9.50 12.06 -10.16
N ARG A 3 -8.75 11.32 -9.37
CA ARG A 3 -9.17 10.05 -8.80
C ARG A 3 -9.23 10.17 -7.28
N ILE A 4 -10.28 9.64 -6.69
CA ILE A 4 -10.46 9.56 -5.24
C ILE A 4 -9.99 8.19 -4.78
N ASP A 5 -8.99 8.16 -3.90
CA ASP A 5 -8.50 6.94 -3.25
C ASP A 5 -8.92 6.96 -1.78
N ARG A 6 -9.78 6.04 -1.36
CA ARG A 6 -10.21 5.87 0.04
C ARG A 6 -9.70 4.56 0.58
N LYS A 7 -9.26 4.55 1.86
CA LYS A 7 -8.76 3.35 2.52
C LYS A 7 -9.52 3.07 3.80
N TYR A 8 -9.68 1.77 4.07
CA TYR A 8 -10.36 1.25 5.24
C TYR A 8 -9.54 0.09 5.80
N TRP A 9 -9.57 -0.09 7.11
CA TRP A 9 -8.94 -1.23 7.77
C TRP A 9 -9.99 -1.92 8.61
N PHE A 10 -9.93 -3.24 8.62
CA PHE A 10 -10.84 -4.03 9.42
C PHE A 10 -10.23 -5.39 9.75
N HIS A 11 -10.77 -6.05 10.77
CA HIS A 11 -10.41 -7.41 11.13
C HIS A 11 -10.91 -8.37 10.05
N ILE A 12 -10.07 -9.32 9.66
CA ILE A 12 -10.30 -10.22 8.52
C ILE A 12 -11.61 -11.02 8.64
N SER A 13 -12.09 -11.26 9.85
CA SER A 13 -13.38 -11.95 10.08
C SER A 13 -14.57 -11.29 9.39
N LYS A 14 -14.48 -10.00 9.05
CA LYS A 14 -15.54 -9.28 8.31
C LYS A 14 -15.46 -9.48 6.79
N LEU A 15 -14.39 -10.11 6.29
CA LEU A 15 -14.13 -10.18 4.85
C LEU A 15 -15.22 -10.94 4.10
N ASN A 16 -15.61 -12.13 4.57
CA ASN A 16 -16.62 -12.94 3.89
C ASN A 16 -17.95 -12.20 3.80
N LEU A 17 -18.41 -11.60 4.91
CA LEU A 17 -19.64 -10.83 4.92
C LEU A 17 -19.62 -9.65 3.93
N ILE A 18 -18.47 -8.96 3.81
CA ILE A 18 -18.30 -7.90 2.83
C ILE A 18 -18.39 -8.46 1.40
N LEU A 19 -17.69 -9.57 1.12
CA LEU A 19 -17.68 -10.18 -0.20
C LEU A 19 -19.07 -10.67 -0.62
N GLU A 20 -19.83 -11.27 0.30
CA GLU A 20 -21.22 -11.68 0.06
C GLU A 20 -22.12 -10.50 -0.30
N GLN A 21 -22.05 -9.41 0.47
CA GLN A 21 -22.88 -8.23 0.25
C GLN A 21 -22.54 -7.46 -1.03
N ILE A 22 -21.28 -7.51 -1.50
CA ILE A 22 -20.88 -6.83 -2.75
C ILE A 22 -21.00 -7.70 -3.99
N ALA A 23 -21.20 -9.01 -3.88
CA ALA A 23 -21.24 -9.94 -4.99
C ALA A 23 -22.22 -9.57 -6.13
N PRO A 24 -23.40 -8.98 -5.85
CA PRO A 24 -24.28 -8.52 -6.91
C PRO A 24 -23.68 -7.42 -7.80
N GLU A 25 -22.88 -6.53 -7.21
CA GLU A 25 -22.35 -5.32 -7.88
C GLU A 25 -20.92 -5.47 -8.39
N TYR A 26 -20.15 -6.44 -7.84
CA TYR A 26 -18.73 -6.61 -8.13
C TYR A 26 -18.41 -8.03 -8.56
N PHE A 27 -17.35 -8.17 -9.35
CA PHE A 27 -16.70 -9.44 -9.59
C PHE A 27 -15.24 -9.39 -9.10
N ILE A 28 -14.71 -10.56 -8.76
CA ILE A 28 -13.30 -10.71 -8.39
C ILE A 28 -12.50 -10.91 -9.67
N LEU A 29 -11.46 -10.07 -9.87
CA LEU A 29 -10.54 -10.24 -10.98
C LEU A 29 -9.76 -11.54 -10.81
N GLU A 30 -9.74 -12.35 -11.85
CA GLU A 30 -8.96 -13.56 -11.95
C GLU A 30 -7.86 -13.40 -13.01
N ILE A 31 -6.65 -13.82 -12.70
CA ILE A 31 -5.48 -13.80 -13.60
C ILE A 31 -4.86 -15.19 -13.52
N ASP A 32 -4.76 -15.89 -14.64
CA ASP A 32 -4.20 -17.25 -14.76
C ASP A 32 -4.81 -18.23 -13.72
N GLY A 33 -6.14 -18.19 -13.58
CA GLY A 33 -6.90 -19.05 -12.65
C GLY A 33 -6.76 -18.64 -11.17
N LYS A 34 -6.05 -17.57 -10.85
CA LYS A 34 -5.82 -17.09 -9.48
C LYS A 34 -6.61 -15.81 -9.22
N ARG A 35 -7.38 -15.80 -8.13
CA ARG A 35 -8.10 -14.62 -7.61
C ARG A 35 -7.36 -13.92 -6.49
N LEU A 36 -6.52 -14.65 -5.79
CA LEU A 36 -5.71 -14.14 -4.68
C LEU A 36 -4.25 -14.09 -5.11
N MET A 37 -3.75 -12.88 -5.33
CA MET A 37 -2.43 -12.62 -5.89
C MET A 37 -1.42 -12.29 -4.79
N ASP A 38 -0.23 -12.90 -4.85
CA ASP A 38 0.86 -12.64 -3.91
C ASP A 38 1.69 -11.44 -4.37
N TYR A 39 1.99 -10.56 -3.41
CA TYR A 39 2.80 -9.37 -3.61
C TYR A 39 3.94 -9.31 -2.62
N GLN A 40 5.11 -8.97 -3.10
CA GLN A 40 6.27 -8.62 -2.29
C GLN A 40 6.73 -7.21 -2.61
N THR A 41 7.26 -6.51 -1.63
CA THR A 41 7.71 -5.11 -1.81
C THR A 41 8.87 -4.81 -0.89
N THR A 42 9.95 -4.24 -1.45
CA THR A 42 11.07 -3.66 -0.70
C THR A 42 11.01 -2.15 -0.83
N TYR A 43 10.94 -1.43 0.28
CA TYR A 43 10.97 0.03 0.32
C TYR A 43 12.38 0.54 0.60
N PHE A 44 12.73 1.62 -0.09
CA PHE A 44 14.01 2.31 0.07
C PHE A 44 13.79 3.68 0.73
N ASP A 45 14.77 4.11 1.52
CA ASP A 45 14.89 5.46 2.07
C ASP A 45 16.36 5.84 2.16
N THR A 46 16.63 7.10 2.48
CA THR A 46 17.99 7.50 2.85
C THR A 46 18.34 6.98 4.24
N LYS A 47 19.64 6.90 4.56
CA LYS A 47 20.14 6.51 5.89
C LYS A 47 19.55 7.39 7.00
N GLU A 48 19.26 8.66 6.70
CA GLU A 48 18.65 9.64 7.61
C GLU A 48 17.11 9.57 7.64
N ASN A 49 16.49 8.58 6.98
CA ASN A 49 15.04 8.39 6.94
C ASN A 49 14.25 9.58 6.32
N SER A 50 14.85 10.28 5.35
CA SER A 50 14.30 11.53 4.81
C SER A 50 12.88 11.39 4.25
N MET A 51 12.56 10.30 3.53
CA MET A 51 11.22 10.10 2.97
C MET A 51 10.20 9.76 4.06
N TYR A 52 10.60 8.95 5.05
CA TYR A 52 9.77 8.64 6.20
C TYR A 52 9.44 9.89 7.01
N LEU A 53 10.46 10.69 7.38
CA LEU A 53 10.28 11.90 8.16
C LEU A 53 9.45 12.96 7.44
N LYS A 54 9.63 13.12 6.12
CA LYS A 54 8.75 13.97 5.31
C LYS A 54 7.29 13.50 5.37
N HIS A 55 7.05 12.19 5.32
CA HIS A 55 5.71 11.64 5.44
C HIS A 55 5.13 11.83 6.85
N HIS A 56 5.91 11.51 7.88
CA HIS A 56 5.54 11.67 9.29
C HIS A 56 5.14 13.10 9.60
N ASN A 57 5.95 14.07 9.14
CA ASN A 57 5.75 15.50 9.37
C ASN A 57 4.72 16.14 8.43
N GLY A 58 3.99 15.35 7.63
CA GLY A 58 2.94 15.84 6.74
C GLY A 58 3.42 16.71 5.58
N LYS A 59 4.75 16.73 5.31
CA LYS A 59 5.32 17.56 4.23
C LYS A 59 4.75 17.16 2.87
N THR A 60 4.60 18.15 2.00
CA THR A 60 4.25 17.99 0.58
C THR A 60 5.49 17.59 -0.23
N ASN A 61 5.32 17.27 -1.51
CA ASN A 61 6.39 16.85 -2.43
C ASN A 61 7.24 15.70 -1.85
N ARG A 62 6.55 14.70 -1.30
CA ARG A 62 7.19 13.52 -0.69
C ARG A 62 7.18 12.33 -1.60
N HIS A 63 8.32 11.68 -1.68
CA HIS A 63 8.53 10.48 -2.49
C HIS A 63 8.35 9.19 -1.69
N LYS A 64 8.16 8.10 -2.41
CA LYS A 64 8.35 6.73 -1.97
C LYS A 64 8.98 5.97 -3.11
N ILE A 65 10.05 5.26 -2.83
CA ILE A 65 10.77 4.41 -3.77
C ILE A 65 10.62 2.97 -3.29
N ARG A 66 10.32 2.06 -4.22
CA ARG A 66 10.19 0.65 -3.88
C ARG A 66 10.42 -0.26 -5.08
N HIS A 67 10.98 -1.41 -4.85
CA HIS A 67 10.81 -2.59 -5.69
C HIS A 67 9.47 -3.25 -5.36
N ARG A 68 8.79 -3.74 -6.38
CA ARG A 68 7.56 -4.49 -6.21
C ARG A 68 7.54 -5.69 -7.14
N THR A 69 7.42 -6.88 -6.55
CA THR A 69 7.26 -8.13 -7.25
C THR A 69 5.82 -8.60 -7.17
N TYR A 70 5.27 -8.92 -8.32
CA TYR A 70 4.01 -9.63 -8.50
C TYR A 70 4.34 -11.10 -8.54
N VAL A 71 4.44 -11.75 -7.37
CA VAL A 71 4.97 -13.10 -7.22
C VAL A 71 4.22 -14.10 -8.09
N SER A 72 2.90 -13.94 -8.20
CA SER A 72 2.05 -14.84 -8.97
C SER A 72 2.29 -14.79 -10.50
N THR A 73 2.85 -13.69 -11.03
CA THR A 73 3.14 -13.50 -12.46
C THR A 73 4.64 -13.35 -12.75
N GLY A 74 5.49 -13.32 -11.72
CA GLY A 74 6.93 -13.17 -11.84
C GLY A 74 7.42 -11.76 -12.23
N SER A 75 6.51 -10.82 -12.49
CA SER A 75 6.89 -9.46 -12.93
C SER A 75 7.37 -8.60 -11.77
N SER A 76 8.47 -7.87 -11.95
CA SER A 76 9.04 -6.97 -10.96
C SER A 76 9.20 -5.56 -11.49
N PHE A 77 9.00 -4.56 -10.63
CA PHE A 77 9.05 -3.15 -11.01
C PHE A 77 9.74 -2.31 -9.92
N LEU A 78 10.60 -1.40 -10.35
CA LEU A 78 10.98 -0.26 -9.54
C LEU A 78 9.94 0.84 -9.72
N GLU A 79 9.32 1.26 -8.61
CA GLU A 79 8.24 2.25 -8.59
C GLU A 79 8.64 3.47 -7.76
N VAL A 80 8.43 4.66 -8.33
CA VAL A 80 8.52 5.94 -7.62
C VAL A 80 7.14 6.56 -7.54
N LYS A 81 6.74 6.97 -6.32
CA LYS A 81 5.52 7.74 -6.07
C LYS A 81 5.85 9.10 -5.49
N LEU A 82 5.37 10.15 -6.12
CA LEU A 82 5.46 11.53 -5.65
C LEU A 82 4.05 12.02 -5.24
N LYS A 83 3.89 12.41 -3.99
CA LYS A 83 2.71 13.15 -3.53
C LYS A 83 3.00 14.65 -3.59
N THR A 84 2.43 15.33 -4.58
CA THR A 84 2.67 16.76 -4.83
C THR A 84 1.95 17.66 -3.82
N ASN A 85 2.31 18.97 -3.80
CA ASN A 85 1.62 20.02 -3.05
C ASN A 85 0.18 20.23 -3.53
N LYS A 86 -0.13 19.94 -4.80
CA LYS A 86 -1.49 19.97 -5.37
C LYS A 86 -2.33 18.74 -4.96
N LYS A 87 -1.88 17.95 -3.97
CA LYS A 87 -2.52 16.71 -3.50
C LYS A 87 -2.64 15.60 -4.56
N VAL A 88 -2.05 15.79 -5.74
CA VAL A 88 -1.97 14.78 -6.80
C VAL A 88 -0.88 13.76 -6.44
N THR A 89 -1.11 12.50 -6.78
CA THR A 89 -0.10 11.45 -6.68
C THR A 89 0.34 11.04 -8.07
N VAL A 90 1.59 11.32 -8.42
CA VAL A 90 2.24 10.83 -9.62
C VAL A 90 2.92 9.50 -9.31
N LYS A 91 2.72 8.51 -10.15
CA LYS A 91 3.36 7.19 -10.03
C LYS A 91 4.02 6.84 -11.35
N ASN A 92 5.33 6.64 -11.31
CA ASN A 92 6.12 6.14 -12.42
C ASN A 92 6.72 4.79 -12.05
N ARG A 93 6.93 3.92 -13.05
CA ARG A 93 7.57 2.61 -12.85
C ARG A 93 8.39 2.22 -14.06
N VAL A 94 9.41 1.44 -13.83
CA VAL A 94 10.20 0.71 -14.84
C VAL A 94 10.23 -0.76 -14.44
N GLU A 95 10.15 -1.64 -15.41
CA GLU A 95 10.28 -3.07 -15.21
C GLU A 95 11.74 -3.42 -14.91
N ILE A 96 11.94 -4.39 -14.01
CA ILE A 96 13.25 -4.86 -13.58
C ILE A 96 13.29 -6.39 -13.66
N ALA A 97 14.45 -6.95 -13.98
CA ALA A 97 14.60 -8.39 -14.20
C ALA A 97 14.43 -9.19 -12.89
N SER A 98 14.91 -8.65 -11.77
CA SER A 98 14.79 -9.28 -10.43
C SER A 98 15.04 -8.23 -9.34
N GLU A 99 14.66 -8.54 -8.09
CA GLU A 99 15.07 -7.74 -6.93
C GLU A 99 16.56 -7.98 -6.62
N ASN A 100 17.40 -7.08 -7.03
CA ASN A 100 18.81 -7.06 -6.68
C ASN A 100 19.05 -6.16 -5.46
N LYS A 101 20.08 -6.47 -4.66
CA LYS A 101 20.50 -5.60 -3.54
C LYS A 101 20.99 -4.24 -4.03
N ASN A 102 21.57 -4.17 -5.23
CA ASN A 102 22.11 -2.95 -5.83
C ASN A 102 21.24 -2.57 -7.04
N PHE A 103 21.03 -1.27 -7.22
CA PHE A 103 20.34 -0.75 -8.39
C PHE A 103 21.16 -0.94 -9.67
N MET A 104 20.54 -1.45 -10.70
CA MET A 104 21.13 -1.58 -12.02
C MET A 104 21.19 -0.21 -12.75
N PRO A 105 22.03 -0.03 -13.78
CA PRO A 105 22.17 1.26 -14.47
C PRO A 105 20.86 1.90 -14.95
N ALA A 106 19.92 1.10 -15.44
CA ALA A 106 18.60 1.57 -15.86
C ALA A 106 17.77 2.08 -14.69
N GLU A 107 17.83 1.41 -13.53
CA GLU A 107 17.17 1.82 -12.29
C GLU A 107 17.78 3.10 -11.73
N ILE A 108 19.10 3.22 -11.76
CA ILE A 108 19.84 4.43 -11.34
C ILE A 108 19.37 5.63 -12.17
N ASN A 109 19.34 5.50 -13.49
CA ASN A 109 18.86 6.54 -14.39
C ASN A 109 17.39 6.91 -14.13
N PHE A 110 16.55 5.90 -13.87
CA PHE A 110 15.14 6.12 -13.54
C PHE A 110 14.99 6.90 -12.24
N ILE A 111 15.69 6.52 -11.15
CA ILE A 111 15.66 7.21 -9.86
C ILE A 111 16.12 8.66 -10.01
N LYS A 112 17.25 8.90 -10.69
CA LYS A 112 17.80 10.24 -10.94
C LYS A 112 16.81 11.17 -11.66
N LYS A 113 16.04 10.62 -12.62
CA LYS A 113 15.00 11.38 -13.36
C LYS A 113 13.74 11.65 -12.52
N GLN A 114 13.41 10.80 -11.56
CA GLN A 114 12.13 10.82 -10.86
C GLN A 114 12.21 11.39 -9.44
N THR A 115 13.41 11.56 -8.90
CA THR A 115 13.58 11.96 -7.48
C THR A 115 14.79 12.88 -7.31
N PRO A 116 14.82 13.70 -6.25
CA PRO A 116 16.00 14.49 -5.90
C PRO A 116 17.04 13.71 -5.09
N TYR A 117 16.85 12.40 -4.87
CA TYR A 117 17.72 11.60 -4.01
C TYR A 117 18.89 11.02 -4.79
N GLN A 118 20.07 11.05 -4.18
CA GLN A 118 21.24 10.34 -4.68
C GLN A 118 21.07 8.84 -4.44
N VAL A 119 21.30 8.03 -5.47
CA VAL A 119 21.04 6.57 -5.41
C VAL A 119 21.95 5.89 -4.39
N GLU A 120 23.16 6.39 -4.24
CA GLU A 120 24.20 5.89 -3.33
C GLU A 120 23.78 6.03 -1.85
N ASN A 121 22.85 6.93 -1.56
CA ASN A 121 22.30 7.15 -0.22
C ASN A 121 21.04 6.32 0.06
N LEU A 122 20.52 5.59 -0.93
CA LEU A 122 19.32 4.79 -0.78
C LEU A 122 19.67 3.39 -0.26
N VAL A 123 19.03 3.02 0.82
CA VAL A 123 19.16 1.69 1.44
C VAL A 123 17.78 1.03 1.57
N PRO A 124 17.70 -0.31 1.48
CA PRO A 124 16.46 -1.01 1.80
C PRO A 124 16.15 -0.87 3.28
N VAL A 125 14.95 -0.43 3.62
CA VAL A 125 14.56 -0.13 5.01
C VAL A 125 13.37 -0.94 5.50
N LEU A 126 12.57 -1.48 4.60
CA LEU A 126 11.38 -2.26 4.95
C LEU A 126 11.03 -3.19 3.81
N ASN A 127 10.79 -4.44 4.15
CA ASN A 127 10.15 -5.41 3.28
C ASN A 127 8.71 -5.65 3.72
N ASN A 128 7.87 -6.03 2.78
CA ASN A 128 6.50 -6.40 3.09
C ASN A 128 5.95 -7.38 2.06
N LYS A 129 5.24 -8.40 2.51
CA LYS A 129 4.43 -9.30 1.67
C LYS A 129 2.97 -9.24 2.09
N PHE A 130 2.06 -9.53 1.17
CA PHE A 130 0.62 -9.63 1.41
C PHE A 130 -0.06 -10.31 0.25
N LYS A 131 -1.26 -10.82 0.49
CA LYS A 131 -2.13 -11.36 -0.57
C LYS A 131 -3.17 -10.30 -0.94
N ARG A 132 -3.56 -10.24 -2.23
CA ARG A 132 -4.49 -9.24 -2.75
C ARG A 132 -5.63 -9.84 -3.54
N LEU A 133 -6.85 -9.50 -3.17
CA LEU A 133 -8.03 -9.58 -4.01
C LEU A 133 -8.22 -8.27 -4.77
N THR A 134 -8.60 -8.33 -6.03
CA THR A 134 -9.00 -7.16 -6.81
C THR A 134 -10.45 -7.31 -7.21
N LEU A 135 -11.27 -6.31 -6.89
CA LEU A 135 -12.69 -6.26 -7.18
C LEU A 135 -12.94 -5.17 -8.21
N ILE A 136 -13.77 -5.48 -9.19
CA ILE A 136 -14.17 -4.56 -10.25
C ILE A 136 -15.70 -4.44 -10.19
N HIS A 137 -16.20 -3.20 -10.12
CA HIS A 137 -17.63 -2.93 -10.24
C HIS A 137 -18.13 -3.35 -11.63
N ARG A 138 -19.30 -3.98 -11.72
CA ARG A 138 -19.83 -4.50 -12.99
C ARG A 138 -20.01 -3.41 -14.06
N GLU A 139 -20.37 -2.20 -13.66
CA GLU A 139 -20.43 -1.03 -14.54
C GLU A 139 -19.07 -0.26 -14.62
N MET A 140 -17.96 -0.85 -14.19
CA MET A 140 -16.61 -0.27 -14.23
C MET A 140 -16.45 1.08 -13.47
N LEU A 141 -17.35 1.41 -12.56
CA LEU A 141 -17.34 2.66 -11.80
C LEU A 141 -16.22 2.71 -10.77
N ASP A 142 -15.95 1.57 -10.14
CA ASP A 142 -15.00 1.41 -9.05
C ASP A 142 -14.02 0.27 -9.32
N ARG A 143 -12.80 0.46 -8.89
CA ARG A 143 -11.85 -0.64 -8.71
C ARG A 143 -11.42 -0.68 -7.24
N CYS A 144 -11.62 -1.81 -6.61
CA CYS A 144 -11.22 -2.01 -5.22
C CYS A 144 -10.10 -3.03 -5.10
N THR A 145 -9.27 -2.88 -4.10
CA THR A 145 -8.29 -3.91 -3.73
C THR A 145 -8.39 -4.20 -2.24
N ILE A 146 -8.31 -5.47 -1.86
CA ILE A 146 -8.26 -5.91 -0.48
C ILE A 146 -6.93 -6.63 -0.27
N ASP A 147 -6.07 -6.04 0.54
CA ASP A 147 -4.80 -6.63 0.94
C ASP A 147 -5.01 -7.32 2.29
N ILE A 148 -4.68 -8.59 2.38
CA ILE A 148 -4.86 -9.40 3.58
C ILE A 148 -3.54 -9.98 4.06
N SER A 149 -3.48 -10.29 5.36
CA SER A 149 -2.35 -10.95 6.02
C SER A 149 -1.00 -10.29 5.72
N PRO A 150 -0.86 -8.96 5.90
CA PRO A 150 0.40 -8.31 5.63
C PRO A 150 1.46 -8.72 6.65
N VAL A 151 2.64 -9.05 6.13
CA VAL A 151 3.85 -9.27 6.90
C VAL A 151 4.82 -8.13 6.61
N PHE A 152 5.44 -7.59 7.63
CA PHE A 152 6.46 -6.56 7.53
C PHE A 152 7.73 -7.05 8.19
N TRP A 153 8.89 -6.83 7.55
CA TRP A 153 10.19 -7.16 8.14
C TRP A 153 11.29 -6.23 7.67
N ASN A 154 12.33 -6.16 8.47
CA ASN A 154 13.62 -5.55 8.17
C ASN A 154 14.74 -6.51 8.60
N GLU A 155 15.97 -6.05 8.66
CA GLU A 155 17.12 -6.87 9.08
C GLU A 155 17.06 -7.31 10.55
N LYS A 156 16.28 -6.61 11.40
CA LYS A 156 16.26 -6.81 12.86
C LYS A 156 15.03 -7.55 13.37
N SER A 157 13.90 -7.41 12.70
CA SER A 157 12.61 -7.88 13.23
C SER A 157 11.59 -8.14 12.13
N GLU A 158 10.61 -8.97 12.47
CA GLU A 158 9.45 -9.29 11.64
C GLU A 158 8.17 -9.18 12.44
N VAL A 159 7.09 -8.72 11.80
CA VAL A 159 5.74 -8.75 12.36
C VAL A 159 4.74 -9.24 11.33
N ASN A 160 3.94 -10.22 11.73
CA ASN A 160 2.81 -10.75 10.99
C ASN A 160 1.52 -10.15 11.52
N ILE A 161 0.69 -9.57 10.65
CA ILE A 161 -0.61 -9.03 11.03
C ILE A 161 -1.68 -9.81 10.25
N ASN A 162 -1.84 -11.09 10.59
CA ASN A 162 -2.69 -12.03 9.87
C ASN A 162 -4.16 -11.58 9.80
N ASP A 163 -4.64 -10.92 10.85
CA ASP A 163 -6.04 -10.52 10.97
C ASP A 163 -6.35 -9.15 10.35
N LEU A 164 -5.35 -8.49 9.75
CA LEU A 164 -5.56 -7.22 9.09
C LEU A 164 -5.99 -7.38 7.64
N ALA A 165 -7.14 -6.80 7.29
CA ALA A 165 -7.56 -6.52 5.93
C ALA A 165 -7.49 -5.01 5.65
N ILE A 166 -6.90 -4.65 4.50
CA ILE A 166 -6.76 -3.25 4.04
C ILE A 166 -7.50 -3.11 2.72
N PHE A 167 -8.64 -2.45 2.77
CA PHE A 167 -9.45 -2.15 1.60
C PHE A 167 -9.06 -0.79 1.01
N GLU A 168 -8.85 -0.72 -0.31
CA GLU A 168 -8.60 0.52 -1.04
C GLU A 168 -9.60 0.65 -2.18
N LEU A 169 -10.49 1.65 -2.09
CA LEU A 169 -11.40 2.05 -3.15
C LEU A 169 -10.71 3.07 -4.05
N LYS A 170 -10.69 2.79 -5.35
CA LYS A 170 -10.22 3.70 -6.40
C LYS A 170 -11.36 4.04 -7.33
N ARG A 171 -11.71 5.31 -7.36
CA ARG A 171 -12.86 5.78 -8.12
C ARG A 171 -12.52 7.03 -8.92
N GLY A 172 -13.04 7.12 -10.14
CA GLY A 172 -13.07 8.34 -10.93
C GLY A 172 -14.11 9.35 -10.39
N ASN A 173 -14.21 10.51 -11.04
CA ASN A 173 -15.27 11.48 -10.75
C ASN A 173 -16.62 10.93 -11.27
N SER A 174 -17.32 10.17 -10.44
CA SER A 174 -18.69 9.72 -10.69
C SER A 174 -19.63 10.34 -9.67
N LEU A 175 -20.80 10.80 -10.11
CA LEU A 175 -21.87 11.33 -9.25
C LEU A 175 -22.59 10.22 -8.47
N LYS A 176 -22.61 8.99 -8.98
CA LYS A 176 -23.24 7.84 -8.30
C LYS A 176 -22.46 7.52 -7.01
N ALA A 177 -23.12 7.22 -5.92
CA ALA A 177 -22.49 6.70 -4.71
C ALA A 177 -21.89 5.30 -4.98
N SER A 178 -20.78 4.96 -4.32
CA SER A 178 -20.20 3.62 -4.39
C SER A 178 -20.95 2.68 -3.45
N PRO A 179 -21.51 1.55 -3.92
CA PRO A 179 -22.24 0.60 -3.07
C PRO A 179 -21.43 0.14 -1.87
N ILE A 180 -20.14 -0.15 -2.08
CA ILE A 180 -19.25 -0.63 -1.02
C ILE A 180 -19.08 0.36 0.15
N VAL A 181 -19.21 1.67 -0.10
CA VAL A 181 -19.09 2.68 0.97
C VAL A 181 -20.27 2.58 1.95
N GLY A 182 -21.45 2.28 1.46
CA GLY A 182 -22.64 1.99 2.28
C GLY A 182 -22.40 0.77 3.17
N ILE A 183 -22.02 -0.35 2.56
CA ILE A 183 -21.72 -1.62 3.26
C ILE A 183 -20.67 -1.43 4.36
N LEU A 184 -19.55 -0.78 4.04
CA LEU A 184 -18.49 -0.53 5.02
C LEU A 184 -18.97 0.36 6.19
N ARG A 185 -19.82 1.35 5.91
CA ARG A 185 -20.42 2.20 6.94
C ARG A 185 -21.35 1.40 7.86
N ASP A 186 -22.22 0.58 7.31
CA ASP A 186 -23.18 -0.23 8.06
C ASP A 186 -22.48 -1.27 8.95
N LEU A 187 -21.34 -1.78 8.49
CA LEU A 187 -20.44 -2.64 9.28
C LEU A 187 -19.54 -1.86 10.26
N LYS A 188 -19.76 -0.54 10.44
CA LYS A 188 -18.99 0.36 11.30
C LYS A 188 -17.50 0.41 10.96
N ILE A 189 -17.14 0.14 9.70
CA ILE A 189 -15.76 0.23 9.19
C ILE A 189 -15.52 1.66 8.70
N ARG A 190 -14.74 2.43 9.44
CA ARG A 190 -14.46 3.84 9.16
C ARG A 190 -13.28 3.99 8.21
N GLN A 191 -13.35 5.02 7.36
CA GLN A 191 -12.24 5.41 6.50
C GLN A 191 -11.02 5.81 7.35
N ARG A 192 -9.86 5.18 7.07
CA ARG A 192 -8.57 5.46 7.72
C ARG A 192 -7.44 5.39 6.72
N GLY A 193 -6.66 6.47 6.63
CA GLY A 193 -5.48 6.46 5.77
C GLY A 193 -4.42 5.48 6.27
N MET A 194 -3.86 4.69 5.37
CA MET A 194 -2.73 3.78 5.65
C MET A 194 -1.61 3.94 4.63
N SER A 195 -0.40 3.84 5.13
CA SER A 195 0.80 3.66 4.34
C SER A 195 1.53 2.43 4.85
N LYS A 196 1.56 1.32 4.07
CA LYS A 196 2.32 0.12 4.45
C LYS A 196 3.75 0.47 4.84
N TYR A 197 4.40 1.35 4.06
CA TYR A 197 5.74 1.85 4.35
C TYR A 197 5.86 2.48 5.74
N CYS A 198 5.07 3.52 6.03
CA CYS A 198 5.21 4.23 7.31
C CYS A 198 4.67 3.41 8.49
N THR A 199 3.60 2.63 8.27
CA THR A 199 3.02 1.80 9.33
C THR A 199 3.96 0.64 9.66
N GLY A 200 4.51 -0.06 8.66
CA GLY A 200 5.45 -1.15 8.90
C GLY A 200 6.70 -0.69 9.65
N ARG A 201 7.30 0.43 9.22
CA ARG A 201 8.46 1.00 9.92
C ARG A 201 8.14 1.41 11.36
N ALA A 202 7.02 2.09 11.57
CA ALA A 202 6.59 2.53 12.93
C ALA A 202 6.26 1.36 13.87
N ILE A 203 5.97 0.17 13.35
CA ILE A 203 5.76 -1.03 14.16
C ILE A 203 7.10 -1.70 14.50
N LEU A 204 8.01 -1.79 13.53
CA LEU A 204 9.27 -2.53 13.66
C LEU A 204 10.39 -1.71 14.34
N GLU A 205 10.34 -0.38 14.24
CA GLU A 205 11.42 0.51 14.65
C GLU A 205 10.94 1.45 15.77
N SER A 206 11.10 1.03 17.02
CA SER A 206 10.67 1.79 18.22
C SER A 206 11.33 3.18 18.32
N ASP A 207 12.58 3.28 17.87
CA ASP A 207 13.39 4.51 17.95
C ASP A 207 13.03 5.52 16.85
N LEU A 208 12.27 5.09 15.86
CA LEU A 208 11.85 5.95 14.79
C LEU A 208 10.67 6.84 15.23
N LYS A 209 10.75 8.14 14.96
CA LYS A 209 9.68 9.08 15.30
C LYS A 209 8.32 8.61 14.72
N HIS A 210 7.35 8.27 15.57
CA HIS A 210 6.08 7.68 15.15
C HIS A 210 4.83 8.32 15.77
N ASN A 211 4.97 9.40 16.56
CA ASN A 211 3.85 10.04 17.28
C ASN A 211 2.68 10.43 16.37
N ALA A 212 2.91 10.86 15.11
CA ALA A 212 1.84 11.14 14.13
C ALA A 212 1.04 9.90 13.71
N PHE A 213 1.52 8.71 14.03
CA PHE A 213 0.87 7.43 13.72
C PHE A 213 0.25 6.74 14.94
N ASN A 214 0.45 7.24 16.17
CA ASN A 214 0.01 6.60 17.41
C ASN A 214 -1.46 6.22 17.43
N GLY A 215 -2.35 7.08 16.92
CA GLY A 215 -3.78 6.76 16.84
C GLY A 215 -4.09 5.56 15.93
N ARG A 216 -3.30 5.38 14.86
CA ARG A 216 -3.41 4.23 13.96
C ARG A 216 -2.82 2.96 14.57
N LEU A 217 -1.67 3.09 15.22
CA LEU A 217 -1.00 1.97 15.89
C LEU A 217 -1.84 1.44 17.06
N ARG A 218 -2.44 2.33 17.86
CA ARG A 218 -3.38 1.95 18.92
C ARG A 218 -4.61 1.21 18.38
N PHE A 219 -5.20 1.71 17.28
CA PHE A 219 -6.32 1.03 16.64
C PHE A 219 -5.90 -0.37 16.16
N LEU A 220 -4.73 -0.50 15.50
CA LEU A 220 -4.23 -1.76 15.01
C LEU A 220 -4.06 -2.79 16.13
N ARG A 221 -3.43 -2.39 17.24
CA ARG A 221 -3.23 -3.25 18.40
C ARG A 221 -4.56 -3.68 19.04
N ARG A 222 -5.50 -2.75 19.19
CA ARG A 222 -6.75 -2.98 19.92
C ARG A 222 -7.83 -3.71 19.14
N GLU A 223 -7.89 -3.51 17.83
CA GLU A 223 -9.02 -3.99 17.01
C GLU A 223 -8.61 -5.10 16.02
N ILE A 224 -7.32 -5.36 15.89
CA ILE A 224 -6.81 -6.28 14.88
C ILE A 224 -5.87 -7.36 15.45
N ILE A 225 -4.94 -6.99 16.36
CA ILE A 225 -3.85 -7.88 16.79
C ILE A 225 -4.19 -8.60 18.13
N ASN A 226 -5.31 -8.31 18.75
CA ASN A 226 -5.72 -8.92 20.04
C ASN A 226 -5.69 -10.43 20.03
#